data_6259107eec7aa4d952d864a0646e172e
#
_entry.id   6259107eec7aa4d952d864a0646e172e
#
_cell.length_a   1.000
_cell.length_b   1.000
_cell.length_c   1.000
_cell.angle_alpha   90.00
_cell.angle_beta   90.00
_cell.angle_gamma   90.00
#
_symmetry.space_group_name_H-M   'P 1'
#
loop_
_entity.id
_entity.type
_entity.pdbx_description
1 polymer ?
#
loop_
_entity_poly.entity_id
_entity_poly.type
_entity_poly.pdbx_seq_one_letter_code
_entity_poly.pdbx_strand_id
1 'polypeptide(L)'
;MPRRLLFAAVLVTAAVAATAGPAAAVTGEPACRTNEVRQHNEAVFGHFSTLAEAKTLKVKAAALGFAGIKVENDGCGDFEVEIDGADRAADRSSFATEARKAGFIVTFEQTAPPMEFRQGQVVGIFATKKTLAEANALMQRLASAGWLYIDIARTPTRWLVVMPQVPIKHALPIAHEVATAGFHIAFRAGVKP
;
A
#
# COMPACT_ATOMS: atom_id res chain seq x y z
N MET A 1 -26.53 -58.13 28.71
CA MET A 1 -25.50 -58.16 27.67
C MET A 1 -25.44 -56.81 26.96
N PRO A 2 -24.50 -55.91 27.22
CA PRO A 2 -24.42 -54.62 26.53
C PRO A 2 -23.55 -54.70 25.27
N ARG A 3 -24.12 -54.31 24.15
CA ARG A 3 -23.46 -54.17 22.87
C ARG A 3 -22.52 -52.96 22.89
N ARG A 4 -21.22 -53.19 22.74
CA ARG A 4 -20.20 -52.15 22.53
C ARG A 4 -20.22 -51.68 21.07
N LEU A 5 -20.64 -50.41 20.86
CA LEU A 5 -20.47 -49.72 19.57
C LEU A 5 -19.05 -49.17 19.48
N LEU A 6 -18.25 -49.72 18.55
CA LEU A 6 -16.96 -49.21 18.18
C LEU A 6 -17.18 -48.04 17.18
N PHE A 7 -16.86 -46.82 17.58
CA PHE A 7 -16.74 -45.67 16.68
C PHE A 7 -15.33 -45.69 16.04
N ALA A 8 -15.28 -45.96 14.76
CA ALA A 8 -14.08 -45.80 13.99
C ALA A 8 -13.92 -44.29 13.62
N ALA A 9 -12.96 -43.63 14.21
CA ALA A 9 -12.59 -42.25 13.83
C ALA A 9 -11.76 -42.31 12.53
N VAL A 10 -12.33 -41.83 11.44
CA VAL A 10 -11.63 -41.64 10.18
C VAL A 10 -10.89 -40.29 10.28
N LEU A 11 -9.57 -40.38 10.42
CA LEU A 11 -8.67 -39.23 10.30
C LEU A 11 -8.49 -38.90 8.81
N VAL A 12 -9.14 -37.84 8.34
CA VAL A 12 -8.87 -37.26 7.03
C VAL A 12 -7.71 -36.30 7.16
N THR A 13 -6.52 -36.75 6.81
CA THR A 13 -5.34 -35.89 6.64
C THR A 13 -5.46 -35.17 5.29
N ALA A 14 -5.90 -33.93 5.31
CA ALA A 14 -5.80 -33.06 4.14
C ALA A 14 -4.35 -32.63 3.95
N ALA A 15 -3.64 -33.26 3.01
CA ALA A 15 -2.35 -32.79 2.55
C ALA A 15 -2.56 -31.55 1.69
N VAL A 16 -2.28 -30.36 2.24
CA VAL A 16 -2.18 -29.12 1.49
C VAL A 16 -0.87 -29.16 0.70
N ALA A 17 -0.94 -29.58 -0.55
CA ALA A 17 0.18 -29.44 -1.49
C ALA A 17 0.31 -27.95 -1.83
N ALA A 18 1.29 -27.29 -1.20
CA ALA A 18 1.74 -25.98 -1.61
C ALA A 18 2.46 -26.11 -2.96
N THR A 19 1.74 -25.92 -4.07
CA THR A 19 2.36 -25.75 -5.37
C THR A 19 3.04 -24.39 -5.39
N ALA A 20 4.34 -24.37 -5.10
CA ALA A 20 5.19 -23.23 -5.41
C ALA A 20 5.25 -23.14 -6.95
N GLY A 21 4.35 -22.37 -7.53
CA GLY A 21 4.45 -21.98 -8.93
C GLY A 21 5.76 -21.20 -9.12
N PRO A 22 6.42 -21.34 -10.30
CA PRO A 22 7.63 -20.58 -10.57
C PRO A 22 7.33 -19.10 -10.39
N ALA A 23 8.08 -18.44 -9.51
CA ALA A 23 8.07 -17.00 -9.39
C ALA A 23 8.46 -16.45 -10.77
N ALA A 24 7.47 -15.96 -11.52
CA ALA A 24 7.74 -15.20 -12.71
C ALA A 24 8.63 -14.04 -12.28
N ALA A 25 9.89 -14.09 -12.65
CA ALA A 25 10.78 -12.97 -12.52
C ALA A 25 10.07 -11.80 -13.22
N VAL A 26 9.66 -10.82 -12.46
CA VAL A 26 9.21 -9.55 -13.00
C VAL A 26 10.48 -8.93 -13.57
N THR A 27 10.75 -9.21 -14.86
CA THR A 27 11.81 -8.58 -15.62
C THR A 27 11.51 -7.10 -15.58
N GLY A 28 12.38 -6.36 -14.86
CA GLY A 28 12.13 -4.98 -14.53
C GLY A 28 12.06 -4.09 -15.76
N GLU A 29 10.87 -3.61 -16.08
CA GLU A 29 10.79 -2.23 -16.55
C GLU A 29 11.29 -1.36 -15.39
N PRO A 30 12.07 -0.32 -15.69
CA PRO A 30 12.48 0.61 -14.66
C PRO A 30 11.21 1.09 -13.98
N ALA A 31 11.12 0.87 -12.68
CA ALA A 31 10.08 1.46 -11.87
C ALA A 31 9.99 2.94 -12.27
N CYS A 32 8.76 3.44 -12.43
CA CYS A 32 8.57 4.86 -12.66
C CYS A 32 9.22 5.54 -11.45
N ARG A 33 10.39 6.10 -11.66
CA ARG A 33 11.18 6.71 -10.60
C ARG A 33 10.92 8.19 -10.62
N THR A 34 10.61 8.71 -9.47
CA THR A 34 10.78 10.13 -9.19
C THR A 34 12.23 10.52 -9.40
N ASN A 35 12.48 11.73 -9.82
CA ASN A 35 13.83 12.30 -9.88
C ASN A 35 14.37 12.67 -8.48
N GLU A 36 13.79 12.11 -7.44
CA GLU A 36 14.14 12.43 -6.08
C GLU A 36 15.54 11.94 -5.69
N VAL A 37 16.35 12.89 -5.26
CA VAL A 37 17.77 12.68 -4.91
C VAL A 37 17.92 12.21 -3.46
N ARG A 38 16.91 12.37 -2.62
CA ARG A 38 16.97 12.05 -1.19
C ARG A 38 15.77 11.23 -0.76
N GLN A 39 16.03 10.17 -0.03
CA GLN A 39 14.99 9.38 0.62
C GLN A 39 14.38 10.21 1.78
N HIS A 40 13.12 10.54 1.68
CA HIS A 40 12.32 11.21 2.72
C HIS A 40 10.92 10.61 2.77
N ASN A 41 10.18 10.96 3.81
CA ASN A 41 8.78 10.56 3.91
C ASN A 41 7.88 11.71 3.48
N GLU A 42 6.80 11.37 2.84
CA GLU A 42 5.82 12.28 2.26
C GLU A 42 4.44 12.03 2.83
N ALA A 43 3.65 13.09 2.89
CA ALA A 43 2.23 13.00 3.14
C ALA A 43 1.49 13.20 1.81
N VAL A 44 0.95 12.14 1.25
CA VAL A 44 0.29 12.12 -0.06
C VAL A 44 -1.21 12.32 0.10
N PHE A 45 -1.75 13.32 -0.58
CA PHE A 45 -3.17 13.66 -0.63
C PHE A 45 -3.91 12.90 -1.74
N GLY A 46 -3.20 12.37 -2.70
CA GLY A 46 -3.73 11.50 -3.75
C GLY A 46 -2.90 11.49 -5.03
N HIS A 47 -3.17 10.46 -5.82
CA HIS A 47 -2.57 10.21 -7.13
C HIS A 47 -3.55 10.51 -8.24
N PHE A 48 -3.09 11.14 -9.32
CA PHE A 48 -3.91 11.58 -10.44
C PHE A 48 -3.29 11.22 -11.77
N SER A 49 -4.12 10.87 -12.74
CA SER A 49 -3.67 10.59 -14.09
C SER A 49 -3.44 11.86 -14.93
N THR A 50 -3.85 13.02 -14.43
CA THR A 50 -3.65 14.29 -15.12
C THR A 50 -3.14 15.38 -14.17
N LEU A 51 -2.25 16.22 -14.72
CA LEU A 51 -1.72 17.39 -14.01
C LEU A 51 -2.83 18.38 -13.62
N ALA A 52 -3.91 18.46 -14.36
CA ALA A 52 -5.02 19.38 -14.09
C ALA A 52 -5.78 18.99 -12.82
N GLU A 53 -6.07 17.70 -12.65
CA GLU A 53 -6.71 17.17 -11.43
C GLU A 53 -5.82 17.38 -10.21
N ALA A 54 -4.53 17.04 -10.32
CA ALA A 54 -3.56 17.25 -9.24
C ALA A 54 -3.47 18.73 -8.84
N LYS A 55 -3.37 19.65 -9.79
CA LYS A 55 -3.39 21.11 -9.52
C LYS A 55 -4.66 21.57 -8.84
N THR A 56 -5.82 21.01 -9.19
CA THR A 56 -7.10 21.34 -8.56
C THR A 56 -7.10 20.95 -7.09
N LEU A 57 -6.62 19.75 -6.75
CA LEU A 57 -6.50 19.32 -5.35
C LEU A 57 -5.49 20.17 -4.60
N LYS A 58 -4.31 20.44 -5.19
CA LYS A 58 -3.28 21.30 -4.60
C LYS A 58 -3.85 22.67 -4.20
N VAL A 59 -4.58 23.34 -5.11
CA VAL A 59 -5.18 24.66 -4.84
C VAL A 59 -6.18 24.58 -3.70
N LYS A 60 -7.04 23.55 -3.70
CA LYS A 60 -8.00 23.33 -2.62
C LYS A 60 -7.32 23.12 -1.27
N ALA A 61 -6.30 22.30 -1.20
CA ALA A 61 -5.58 22.01 0.05
C ALA A 61 -4.79 23.24 0.54
N ALA A 62 -4.12 23.97 -0.36
CA ALA A 62 -3.42 25.22 -0.02
C ALA A 62 -4.37 26.27 0.54
N ALA A 63 -5.57 26.41 -0.02
CA ALA A 63 -6.60 27.34 0.46
C ALA A 63 -7.11 27.00 1.88
N LEU A 64 -6.97 25.75 2.31
CA LEU A 64 -7.31 25.28 3.65
C LEU A 64 -6.12 25.27 4.62
N GLY A 65 -4.97 25.85 4.22
CA GLY A 65 -3.83 26.11 5.09
C GLY A 65 -2.74 25.03 5.05
N PHE A 66 -2.82 24.04 4.17
CA PHE A 66 -1.74 23.06 4.01
C PHE A 66 -0.56 23.71 3.28
N ALA A 67 0.42 24.18 4.06
CA ALA A 67 1.61 24.82 3.53
C ALA A 67 2.58 23.79 2.95
N GLY A 68 3.34 24.19 1.92
CA GLY A 68 4.35 23.34 1.30
C GLY A 68 3.81 22.30 0.34
N ILE A 69 2.49 22.25 0.12
CA ILE A 69 1.88 21.29 -0.79
C ILE A 69 2.35 21.51 -2.23
N LYS A 70 2.84 20.48 -2.85
CA LYS A 70 3.34 20.47 -4.24
C LYS A 70 2.58 19.47 -5.11
N VAL A 71 2.81 19.50 -6.40
CA VAL A 71 2.47 18.41 -7.32
C VAL A 71 3.77 17.87 -7.85
N GLU A 72 3.99 16.59 -7.68
CA GLU A 72 5.10 15.85 -8.25
C GLU A 72 4.64 15.02 -9.45
N ASN A 73 5.55 14.77 -10.37
CA ASN A 73 5.31 13.89 -11.51
C ASN A 73 6.23 12.68 -11.37
N ASP A 74 5.68 11.57 -10.90
CA ASP A 74 6.39 10.32 -10.72
C ASP A 74 6.71 9.59 -12.01
N GLY A 75 6.38 10.22 -13.13
CA GLY A 75 6.45 9.58 -14.41
C GLY A 75 5.28 8.64 -14.64
N CYS A 76 5.27 7.94 -15.78
CA CYS A 76 4.27 6.93 -16.10
C CYS A 76 2.81 7.41 -16.06
N GLY A 77 2.56 8.72 -16.04
CA GLY A 77 1.22 9.30 -15.96
C GLY A 77 0.65 9.27 -14.54
N ASP A 78 1.50 9.35 -13.54
CA ASP A 78 1.16 9.55 -12.15
C ASP A 78 1.60 10.95 -11.71
N PHE A 79 0.65 11.71 -11.15
CA PHE A 79 0.87 13.02 -10.58
C PHE A 79 0.41 12.98 -9.12
N GLU A 80 1.35 13.09 -8.21
CA GLU A 80 1.08 13.13 -6.78
C GLU A 80 0.84 14.55 -6.28
N VAL A 81 -0.04 14.64 -5.29
CA VAL A 81 -0.22 15.89 -4.52
C VAL A 81 0.24 15.60 -3.10
N GLU A 82 1.32 16.23 -2.69
CA GLU A 82 2.06 15.83 -1.50
C GLU A 82 2.67 16.98 -0.72
N ILE A 83 3.12 16.67 0.49
CA ILE A 83 3.97 17.52 1.34
C ILE A 83 5.17 16.71 1.78
N ASP A 84 6.38 17.22 1.47
CA ASP A 84 7.64 16.64 1.91
C ASP A 84 7.85 16.71 3.41
N GLY A 85 8.69 15.81 3.92
CA GLY A 85 9.25 15.92 5.27
C GLY A 85 8.30 15.46 6.38
N ALA A 86 7.31 14.63 6.09
CA ALA A 86 6.46 13.98 7.10
C ALA A 86 7.24 12.93 7.91
N ASP A 87 8.44 13.30 8.39
CA ASP A 87 9.43 12.34 8.92
C ASP A 87 9.10 11.82 10.32
N ARG A 88 8.34 12.56 11.11
CA ARG A 88 8.08 12.18 12.49
C ARG A 88 6.82 11.34 12.62
N ALA A 89 6.98 10.08 13.02
CA ALA A 89 5.86 9.16 13.24
C ALA A 89 4.78 9.73 14.19
N ALA A 90 5.19 10.50 15.22
CA ALA A 90 4.27 11.14 16.14
C ALA A 90 3.41 12.22 15.46
N ASP A 91 3.96 12.93 14.49
CA ASP A 91 3.28 14.04 13.81
C ASP A 91 2.31 13.52 12.73
N ARG A 92 2.53 12.32 12.19
CA ARG A 92 1.71 11.74 11.10
C ARG A 92 0.26 11.50 11.50
N SER A 93 0.02 10.98 12.69
CA SER A 93 -1.33 10.72 13.17
C SER A 93 -2.12 12.01 13.39
N SER A 94 -1.48 13.05 13.94
CA SER A 94 -2.08 14.38 14.10
C SER A 94 -2.33 15.05 12.76
N PHE A 95 -1.36 14.99 11.84
CA PHE A 95 -1.50 15.52 10.49
C PHE A 95 -2.65 14.84 9.72
N ALA A 96 -2.72 13.50 9.75
CA ALA A 96 -3.83 12.76 9.13
C ALA A 96 -5.18 13.12 9.73
N THR A 97 -5.22 13.41 11.04
CA THR A 97 -6.44 13.86 11.73
C THR A 97 -6.85 15.25 11.29
N GLU A 98 -5.91 16.17 11.16
CA GLU A 98 -6.17 17.53 10.66
C GLU A 98 -6.61 17.51 9.20
N ALA A 99 -5.93 16.77 8.35
CA ALA A 99 -6.32 16.59 6.95
C ALA A 99 -7.75 16.05 6.84
N ARG A 100 -8.10 15.05 7.66
CA ARG A 100 -9.45 14.47 7.67
C ARG A 100 -10.51 15.47 8.11
N LYS A 101 -10.24 16.32 9.11
CA LYS A 101 -11.14 17.42 9.53
C LYS A 101 -11.37 18.42 8.40
N ALA A 102 -10.35 18.66 7.57
CA ALA A 102 -10.42 19.52 6.39
C ALA A 102 -11.06 18.83 5.16
N GLY A 103 -11.46 17.55 5.28
CA GLY A 103 -12.08 16.78 4.22
C GLY A 103 -11.09 16.11 3.25
N PHE A 104 -9.84 15.95 3.67
CA PHE A 104 -8.83 15.18 2.93
C PHE A 104 -8.50 13.87 3.64
N ILE A 105 -8.11 12.89 2.85
CA ILE A 105 -7.57 11.63 3.33
C ILE A 105 -6.14 11.57 2.81
N VAL A 106 -5.18 11.36 3.70
CA VAL A 106 -3.77 11.31 3.36
C VAL A 106 -3.18 9.95 3.70
N THR A 107 -2.22 9.52 2.90
CA THR A 107 -1.31 8.40 3.16
C THR A 107 0.08 8.93 3.43
N PHE A 108 0.96 8.07 3.94
CA PHE A 108 2.36 8.40 4.16
C PHE A 108 3.22 7.42 3.38
N GLU A 109 4.02 7.95 2.51
CA GLU A 109 4.86 7.19 1.59
C GLU A 109 6.34 7.51 1.81
N GLN A 110 7.19 6.70 1.22
CA GLN A 110 8.61 6.93 1.15
C GLN A 110 8.99 7.07 -0.32
N THR A 111 9.89 7.96 -0.62
CA THR A 111 10.42 8.18 -1.98
C THR A 111 11.16 6.96 -2.58
N ALA A 112 11.46 5.95 -1.75
CA ALA A 112 12.01 4.70 -2.23
C ALA A 112 10.97 3.89 -3.00
N PRO A 113 11.36 3.16 -4.06
CA PRO A 113 10.44 2.31 -4.80
C PRO A 113 9.67 1.38 -3.86
N PRO A 114 8.31 1.37 -3.91
CA PRO A 114 7.48 0.67 -2.91
C PRO A 114 7.62 -0.85 -2.95
N MET A 115 8.24 -1.39 -3.99
CA MET A 115 8.55 -2.81 -4.13
C MET A 115 9.98 -3.18 -3.71
N GLU A 116 10.79 -2.21 -3.30
CA GLU A 116 12.10 -2.47 -2.71
C GLU A 116 11.98 -2.84 -1.24
N PHE A 117 12.71 -3.83 -0.81
CA PHE A 117 12.74 -4.25 0.59
C PHE A 117 14.09 -4.79 1.01
N ARG A 118 14.31 -4.65 2.31
CA ARG A 118 15.49 -5.17 2.98
C ARG A 118 15.28 -6.62 3.39
N GLN A 119 16.36 -7.32 3.67
CA GLN A 119 16.29 -8.68 4.22
C GLN A 119 15.39 -8.72 5.47
N GLY A 120 14.47 -9.68 5.54
CA GLY A 120 13.52 -9.82 6.64
C GLY A 120 12.25 -8.97 6.49
N GLN A 121 12.05 -8.34 5.35
CA GLN A 121 10.85 -7.61 5.00
C GLN A 121 10.07 -8.30 3.88
N VAL A 122 8.79 -7.99 3.82
CA VAL A 122 7.85 -8.41 2.77
C VAL A 122 7.03 -7.21 2.32
N VAL A 123 6.45 -7.31 1.14
CA VAL A 123 5.46 -6.34 0.66
C VAL A 123 4.07 -6.94 0.81
N GLY A 124 3.18 -6.22 1.47
CA GLY A 124 1.77 -6.53 1.51
C GLY A 124 1.07 -5.97 0.28
N ILE A 125 0.36 -6.81 -0.48
CA ILE A 125 -0.41 -6.39 -1.66
C ILE A 125 -1.89 -6.50 -1.32
N PHE A 126 -2.58 -5.37 -1.25
CA PHE A 126 -4.03 -5.32 -1.02
C PHE A 126 -4.82 -5.69 -2.28
N ALA A 127 -4.42 -5.17 -3.42
CA ALA A 127 -5.06 -5.50 -4.69
C ALA A 127 -4.20 -5.11 -5.89
N THR A 128 -4.59 -5.70 -7.03
CA THR A 128 -4.11 -5.31 -8.36
C THR A 128 -5.26 -4.67 -9.12
N LYS A 129 -5.07 -3.45 -9.62
CA LYS A 129 -6.08 -2.65 -10.31
C LYS A 129 -5.70 -2.42 -11.77
N LYS A 130 -6.68 -2.15 -12.61
CA LYS A 130 -6.47 -1.86 -14.04
C LYS A 130 -6.07 -0.41 -14.27
N THR A 131 -6.61 0.50 -13.46
CA THR A 131 -6.40 1.95 -13.60
C THR A 131 -5.86 2.54 -12.30
N LEU A 132 -5.15 3.67 -12.42
CA LEU A 132 -4.68 4.46 -11.29
C LEU A 132 -5.87 4.95 -10.42
N ALA A 133 -6.95 5.37 -11.05
CA ALA A 133 -8.15 5.83 -10.34
C ALA A 133 -8.75 4.74 -9.44
N GLU A 134 -8.80 3.48 -9.90
CA GLU A 134 -9.26 2.35 -9.08
C GLU A 134 -8.29 2.05 -7.92
N ALA A 135 -6.98 2.18 -8.15
CA ALA A 135 -5.96 2.00 -7.13
C ALA A 135 -6.08 3.09 -6.06
N ASN A 136 -6.14 4.36 -6.47
CA ASN A 136 -6.31 5.50 -5.58
C ASN A 136 -7.61 5.39 -4.76
N ALA A 137 -8.73 5.01 -5.37
CA ALA A 137 -9.99 4.79 -4.65
C ALA A 137 -9.88 3.71 -3.57
N LEU A 138 -9.14 2.63 -3.81
CA LEU A 138 -8.87 1.62 -2.79
C LEU A 138 -7.96 2.15 -1.70
N MET A 139 -6.88 2.86 -2.06
CA MET A 139 -5.96 3.49 -1.10
C MET A 139 -6.71 4.43 -0.16
N GLN A 140 -7.57 5.29 -0.68
CA GLN A 140 -8.41 6.20 0.11
C GLN A 140 -9.34 5.45 1.09
N ARG A 141 -9.92 4.32 0.68
CA ARG A 141 -10.74 3.47 1.55
C ARG A 141 -9.92 2.85 2.68
N LEU A 142 -8.74 2.34 2.38
CA LEU A 142 -7.81 1.78 3.36
C LEU A 142 -7.34 2.85 4.35
N ALA A 143 -6.95 4.03 3.87
CA ALA A 143 -6.56 5.15 4.70
C ALA A 143 -7.71 5.65 5.59
N SER A 144 -8.96 5.63 5.09
CA SER A 144 -10.15 5.93 5.89
C SER A 144 -10.36 4.92 7.03
N ALA A 145 -9.98 3.67 6.83
CA ALA A 145 -10.01 2.61 7.84
C ALA A 145 -8.80 2.64 8.80
N GLY A 146 -7.87 3.59 8.62
CA GLY A 146 -6.72 3.78 9.51
C GLY A 146 -5.40 3.19 8.98
N TRP A 147 -5.39 2.60 7.80
CA TRP A 147 -4.18 2.09 7.16
C TRP A 147 -3.48 3.25 6.45
N LEU A 148 -2.52 3.89 7.12
CA LEU A 148 -1.90 5.13 6.63
C LEU A 148 -0.60 4.90 5.83
N TYR A 149 0.02 3.72 5.96
CA TYR A 149 1.27 3.37 5.26
C TYR A 149 0.96 2.51 4.05
N ILE A 150 0.46 3.14 3.01
CA ILE A 150 0.02 2.51 1.79
C ILE A 150 0.53 3.33 0.62
N ASP A 151 0.93 2.65 -0.41
CA ASP A 151 1.54 3.22 -1.57
C ASP A 151 0.96 2.58 -2.84
N ILE A 152 1.12 3.23 -3.98
CA ILE A 152 0.70 2.73 -5.29
C ILE A 152 1.93 2.41 -6.12
N ALA A 153 2.17 1.11 -6.36
CA ALA A 153 3.22 0.64 -7.23
C ALA A 153 2.69 0.33 -8.62
N ARG A 154 3.40 0.76 -9.65
CA ARG A 154 3.08 0.41 -11.03
C ARG A 154 3.80 -0.87 -11.48
N THR A 155 3.09 -1.69 -12.23
CA THR A 155 3.66 -2.74 -13.09
C THR A 155 3.43 -2.37 -14.56
N PRO A 156 4.02 -3.05 -15.54
CA PRO A 156 3.81 -2.74 -16.95
C PRO A 156 2.35 -2.66 -17.39
N THR A 157 1.46 -3.40 -16.72
CA THR A 157 0.06 -3.56 -17.14
C THR A 157 -0.96 -3.25 -16.06
N ARG A 158 -0.53 -2.99 -14.83
CA ARG A 158 -1.42 -2.89 -13.66
C ARG A 158 -0.88 -1.94 -12.62
N TRP A 159 -1.77 -1.52 -11.72
CA TRP A 159 -1.48 -0.76 -10.52
C TRP A 159 -1.67 -1.64 -9.30
N LEU A 160 -0.70 -1.63 -8.40
CA LEU A 160 -0.75 -2.38 -7.14
C LEU A 160 -0.97 -1.39 -5.99
N VAL A 161 -1.93 -1.70 -5.11
CA VAL A 161 -2.03 -1.01 -3.82
C VAL A 161 -1.29 -1.84 -2.80
N VAL A 162 -0.22 -1.29 -2.23
CA VAL A 162 0.75 -2.03 -1.42
C VAL A 162 0.95 -1.40 -0.05
N MET A 163 1.39 -2.22 0.88
CA MET A 163 2.02 -1.81 2.14
C MET A 163 3.49 -2.19 2.04
N PRO A 164 4.38 -1.24 1.81
CA PRO A 164 5.80 -1.52 1.62
C PRO A 164 6.50 -1.87 2.93
N GLN A 165 7.63 -2.56 2.84
CA GLN A 165 8.60 -2.76 3.91
C GLN A 165 8.05 -3.34 5.22
N VAL A 166 7.08 -4.25 5.16
CA VAL A 166 6.51 -4.91 6.33
C VAL A 166 7.53 -5.91 6.91
N PRO A 167 7.96 -5.79 8.17
CA PRO A 167 8.76 -6.82 8.81
C PRO A 167 8.02 -8.16 8.80
N ILE A 168 8.69 -9.23 8.39
CA ILE A 168 8.05 -10.55 8.19
C ILE A 168 7.31 -11.06 9.44
N LYS A 169 7.82 -10.74 10.63
CA LYS A 169 7.19 -11.09 11.91
C LYS A 169 5.84 -10.41 12.14
N HIS A 170 5.55 -9.29 11.45
CA HIS A 170 4.29 -8.56 11.55
C HIS A 170 3.30 -8.91 10.44
N ALA A 171 3.71 -9.68 9.43
CA ALA A 171 2.85 -10.00 8.29
C ALA A 171 1.55 -10.71 8.72
N LEU A 172 1.66 -11.72 9.57
CA LEU A 172 0.49 -12.49 10.02
C LEU A 172 -0.46 -11.68 10.92
N PRO A 173 0.00 -10.94 11.95
CA PRO A 173 -0.84 -10.00 12.70
C PRO A 173 -1.55 -8.99 11.80
N ILE A 174 -0.82 -8.33 10.88
CA ILE A 174 -1.40 -7.37 9.93
C ILE A 174 -2.47 -8.04 9.04
N ALA A 175 -2.22 -9.26 8.52
CA ALA A 175 -3.21 -9.96 7.73
C ALA A 175 -4.52 -10.17 8.49
N HIS A 176 -4.44 -10.51 9.77
CA HIS A 176 -5.60 -10.69 10.63
C HIS A 176 -6.37 -9.38 10.85
N GLU A 177 -5.66 -8.31 11.17
CA GLU A 177 -6.27 -6.98 11.37
C GLU A 177 -6.94 -6.47 10.08
N VAL A 178 -6.26 -6.61 8.94
CA VAL A 178 -6.77 -6.24 7.60
C VAL A 178 -8.05 -7.03 7.28
N ALA A 179 -8.07 -8.34 7.56
CA ALA A 179 -9.24 -9.18 7.34
C ALA A 179 -10.41 -8.78 8.26
N THR A 180 -10.13 -8.45 9.52
CA THR A 180 -11.13 -7.96 10.47
C THR A 180 -11.74 -6.63 10.02
N ALA A 181 -10.96 -5.78 9.37
CA ALA A 181 -11.43 -4.53 8.76
C ALA A 181 -12.17 -4.72 7.41
N GLY A 182 -12.36 -5.97 6.96
CA GLY A 182 -13.07 -6.29 5.72
C GLY A 182 -12.24 -6.13 4.44
N PHE A 183 -10.91 -6.12 4.56
CA PHE A 183 -10.00 -6.08 3.43
C PHE A 183 -9.21 -7.38 3.30
N HIS A 184 -8.50 -7.52 2.19
CA HIS A 184 -7.57 -8.62 1.95
C HIS A 184 -6.17 -8.07 1.72
N ILE A 185 -5.16 -8.79 2.18
CA ILE A 185 -3.76 -8.51 1.92
C ILE A 185 -3.01 -9.82 1.68
N ALA A 186 -2.18 -9.85 0.66
CA ALA A 186 -1.28 -10.97 0.38
C ALA A 186 0.16 -10.50 0.53
N PHE A 187 0.96 -11.22 1.30
CA PHE A 187 2.37 -10.89 1.49
C PHE A 187 3.25 -11.61 0.48
N ARG A 188 4.18 -10.90 -0.12
CA ARG A 188 5.20 -11.46 -0.99
C ARG A 188 6.59 -11.12 -0.45
N ALA A 189 7.44 -12.13 -0.45
CA ALA A 189 8.86 -11.90 -0.29
C ALA A 189 9.35 -11.08 -1.49
N GLY A 190 10.24 -10.17 -1.23
CA GLY A 190 10.71 -9.28 -2.23
C GLY A 190 11.62 -9.87 -3.28
N VAL A 191 11.63 -9.19 -4.41
CA VAL A 191 12.67 -9.38 -5.40
C VAL A 191 13.89 -8.61 -4.89
N LYS A 192 15.01 -9.31 -4.75
CA LYS A 192 16.29 -8.67 -4.46
C LYS A 192 16.65 -7.80 -5.67
N PRO A 193 17.05 -6.53 -5.49
CA PRO A 193 17.52 -5.71 -6.58
C PRO A 193 18.72 -6.33 -7.29
#